data_67b53670c20cd3ecc6af0ce0060bbb51
#
_entry.id   67b53670c20cd3ecc6af0ce0060bbb51
#
_cell.length_a   1.000
_cell.length_b   1.000
_cell.length_c   1.000
_cell.angle_alpha   90.00
_cell.angle_beta   90.00
_cell.angle_gamma   90.00
#
_symmetry.space_group_name_H-M   'P 1'
#
loop_
_entity.id
_entity.type
_entity.pdbx_description
1 polymer ?
#
loop_
_entity_poly.entity_id
_entity_poly.type
_entity_poly.pdbx_seq_one_letter_code
_entity_poly.pdbx_strand_id
1 'polypeptide(L)'
;MNDNTIKFVVPEDSSEEMKTILTAVYGALSEKGYNPINQIVGYLLSEDPTYITNYNNARSLICKLERDELLQELVKHYLFS
;
A
#
# COMPACT_ATOMS: atom_id res chain seq x y z
N MET A 1 -16.35 8.55 -25.02
CA MET A 1 -16.29 8.22 -24.49
C MET A 1 -16.12 8.19 -23.85
N ASN A 2 -16.10 8.36 -23.72
CA ASN A 2 -15.96 8.11 -23.05
C ASN A 2 -15.82 7.86 -22.24
N ASP A 3 -15.96 7.94 -21.90
CA ASP A 3 -15.87 7.68 -21.07
C ASP A 3 -15.71 7.19 -20.43
N ASN A 4 -15.87 6.97 -20.33
CA ASN A 4 -15.74 6.13 -19.66
C ASN A 4 -14.60 5.75 -19.10
N THR A 5 -14.18 5.63 -19.37
CA THR A 5 -12.94 5.50 -19.07
C THR A 5 -12.45 6.19 -17.93
N ILE A 6 -12.96 7.19 -17.82
CA ILE A 6 -12.63 8.00 -16.80
C ILE A 6 -12.67 7.40 -15.52
N LYS A 7 -13.51 6.49 -15.37
CA LYS A 7 -13.68 5.91 -14.14
C LYS A 7 -12.54 5.13 -13.67
N PHE A 8 -11.57 4.91 -14.44
CA PHE A 8 -10.45 4.15 -13.98
C PHE A 8 -9.33 4.99 -13.48
N VAL A 9 -9.55 6.27 -13.42
CA VAL A 9 -8.55 7.12 -12.86
C VAL A 9 -8.64 6.99 -11.36
N VAL A 10 -7.57 6.63 -10.68
CA VAL A 10 -7.55 6.56 -9.24
C VAL A 10 -7.58 7.99 -8.74
N PRO A 11 -8.52 8.34 -7.88
CA PRO A 11 -8.59 9.70 -7.37
C PRO A 11 -7.32 10.06 -6.63
N GLU A 12 -6.94 11.31 -6.73
CA GLU A 12 -5.76 11.77 -6.05
C GLU A 12 -5.85 11.54 -4.56
N ASP A 13 -7.02 11.65 -4.00
CA ASP A 13 -7.23 11.40 -2.57
C ASP A 13 -6.83 9.98 -2.21
N SER A 14 -7.20 9.00 -3.03
CA SER A 14 -6.85 7.62 -2.77
C SER A 14 -5.35 7.41 -2.83
N SER A 15 -4.70 8.06 -3.79
CA SER A 15 -3.26 7.94 -3.92
C SER A 15 -2.55 8.53 -2.71
N GLU A 16 -3.03 9.67 -2.22
CA GLU A 16 -2.45 10.29 -1.03
C GLU A 16 -2.67 9.41 0.19
N GLU A 17 -3.84 8.82 0.30
CA GLU A 17 -4.14 7.96 1.42
C GLU A 17 -3.24 6.72 1.39
N MET A 18 -3.03 6.14 0.21
CA MET A 18 -2.14 5.01 0.08
C MET A 18 -0.73 5.36 0.54
N LYS A 19 -0.25 6.53 0.14
CA LYS A 19 1.09 6.95 0.53
C LYS A 19 1.18 7.14 2.03
N THR A 20 0.17 7.76 2.63
CA THR A 20 0.15 7.98 4.06
C THR A 20 0.17 6.66 4.81
N ILE A 21 -0.66 5.71 4.37
CA ILE A 21 -0.73 4.41 5.03
C ILE A 21 0.57 3.65 4.87
N LEU A 22 1.11 3.62 3.67
CA LEU A 22 2.36 2.89 3.44
C LEU A 22 3.51 3.50 4.24
N THR A 23 3.54 4.81 4.36
CA THR A 23 4.58 5.46 5.14
C THR A 23 4.46 5.08 6.61
N ALA A 24 3.24 5.04 7.13
CA ALA A 24 3.02 4.65 8.52
C ALA A 24 3.42 3.20 8.75
N VAL A 25 3.08 2.32 7.81
CA VAL A 25 3.43 0.90 7.91
C VAL A 25 4.95 0.73 7.85
N TYR A 26 5.58 1.44 6.95
CA TYR A 26 7.03 1.38 6.82
C TYR A 26 7.69 1.79 8.15
N GLY A 27 7.22 2.88 8.74
CA GLY A 27 7.77 3.36 9.99
C GLY A 27 7.59 2.37 11.12
N ALA A 28 6.40 1.76 11.21
CA ALA A 28 6.12 0.80 12.26
C ALA A 28 7.02 -0.43 12.14
N LEU A 29 7.17 -0.93 10.91
CA LEU A 29 8.03 -2.10 10.69
C LEU A 29 9.49 -1.78 11.02
N SER A 30 9.95 -0.60 10.61
CA SER A 30 11.31 -0.19 10.89
C SER A 30 11.56 -0.07 12.38
N GLU A 31 10.62 0.53 13.10
CA GLU A 31 10.76 0.71 14.53
C GLU A 31 10.85 -0.61 15.26
N LYS A 32 10.14 -1.61 14.78
CA LYS A 32 10.15 -2.92 15.42
C LYS A 32 11.32 -3.78 14.94
N GLY A 33 12.17 -3.25 14.08
CA GLY A 33 13.36 -3.98 13.68
C GLY A 33 13.19 -4.92 12.51
N TYR A 34 12.04 -4.87 11.83
CA TYR A 34 11.84 -5.69 10.65
C TYR A 34 12.43 -5.01 9.43
N ASN A 35 12.61 -5.78 8.37
CA ASN A 35 12.94 -5.21 7.07
C ASN A 35 11.63 -4.80 6.42
N PRO A 36 11.33 -3.50 6.33
CA PRO A 36 9.99 -3.07 5.92
C PRO A 36 9.65 -3.50 4.50
N ILE A 37 10.61 -3.41 3.60
CA ILE A 37 10.34 -3.76 2.20
C ILE A 37 9.99 -5.24 2.10
N ASN A 38 10.78 -6.10 2.73
CA ASN A 38 10.51 -7.53 2.68
C ASN A 38 9.15 -7.89 3.26
N GLN A 39 8.80 -7.25 4.37
CA GLN A 39 7.51 -7.55 4.98
C GLN A 39 6.34 -7.09 4.13
N ILE A 40 6.45 -5.90 3.54
CA ILE A 40 5.38 -5.40 2.68
C ILE A 40 5.25 -6.27 1.43
N VAL A 41 6.38 -6.64 0.83
CA VAL A 41 6.34 -7.53 -0.34
C VAL A 41 5.73 -8.87 0.02
N GLY A 42 6.12 -9.43 1.17
CA GLY A 42 5.55 -10.69 1.62
C GLY A 42 4.05 -10.63 1.77
N TYR A 43 3.56 -9.50 2.33
CA TYR A 43 2.13 -9.30 2.47
C TYR A 43 1.45 -9.26 1.10
N LEU A 44 2.03 -8.51 0.17
CA LEU A 44 1.43 -8.37 -1.15
C LEU A 44 1.36 -9.69 -1.91
N LEU A 45 2.37 -10.53 -1.72
CA LEU A 45 2.40 -11.81 -2.41
C LEU A 45 1.48 -12.85 -1.77
N SER A 46 1.42 -12.87 -0.46
CA SER A 46 0.70 -13.92 0.26
C SER A 46 -0.70 -13.53 0.68
N GLU A 47 -0.99 -12.25 0.72
CA GLU A 47 -2.25 -11.71 1.25
C GLU A 47 -2.41 -12.03 2.74
N ASP A 48 -1.31 -12.35 3.41
CA ASP A 48 -1.36 -12.73 4.81
C ASP A 48 -1.06 -11.50 5.67
N PRO A 49 -2.06 -10.96 6.38
CA PRO A 49 -1.83 -9.73 7.16
C PRO A 49 -0.81 -9.90 8.28
N THR A 50 -0.49 -11.13 8.66
CA THR A 50 0.48 -11.32 9.73
C THR A 50 1.90 -10.96 9.32
N TYR A 51 2.14 -10.72 8.02
CA TYR A 51 3.42 -10.17 7.61
C TYR A 51 3.63 -8.76 8.14
N ILE A 52 2.54 -8.07 8.54
CA ILE A 52 2.62 -6.70 8.99
C ILE A 52 2.38 -6.66 10.50
N THR A 53 3.29 -6.01 11.22
CA THR A 53 3.18 -5.91 12.67
C THR A 53 1.90 -5.20 13.09
N ASN A 54 1.42 -5.50 14.30
CA ASN A 54 0.30 -4.78 14.88
C ASN A 54 0.71 -3.43 15.46
N TYR A 55 1.99 -3.19 15.56
CA TYR A 55 2.52 -1.99 16.18
C TYR A 55 1.97 -0.75 15.48
N ASN A 56 1.50 0.21 16.24
CA ASN A 56 0.92 1.46 15.74
C ASN A 56 -0.20 1.21 14.73
N ASN A 57 -0.94 0.11 14.89
CA ASN A 57 -2.08 -0.22 14.05
C ASN A 57 -1.69 -0.45 12.59
N ALA A 58 -0.42 -0.77 12.34
CA ALA A 58 0.05 -0.90 10.96
C ALA A 58 -0.72 -1.98 10.19
N ARG A 59 -0.99 -3.11 10.84
CA ARG A 59 -1.73 -4.19 10.18
C ARG A 59 -3.13 -3.75 9.77
N SER A 60 -3.83 -3.07 10.67
CA SER A 60 -5.16 -2.56 10.36
C SER A 60 -5.12 -1.54 9.24
N LEU A 61 -4.09 -0.70 9.24
CA LEU A 61 -3.98 0.33 8.23
C LEU A 61 -3.77 -0.26 6.84
N ILE A 62 -2.84 -1.20 6.71
CA ILE A 62 -2.56 -1.73 5.38
C ILE A 62 -3.74 -2.53 4.84
N CYS A 63 -4.52 -3.13 5.73
CA CYS A 63 -5.67 -3.90 5.31
C CYS A 63 -6.81 -3.03 4.78
N LYS A 64 -6.74 -1.72 4.98
CA LYS A 64 -7.72 -0.82 4.41
C LYS A 64 -7.52 -0.61 2.92
N LEU A 65 -6.35 -0.95 2.41
CA LEU A 65 -6.04 -0.74 1.00
C LEU A 65 -6.39 -1.96 0.18
N GLU A 66 -6.92 -1.71 -1.03
CA GLU A 66 -7.15 -2.79 -1.97
C GLU A 66 -5.80 -3.15 -2.57
N ARG A 67 -5.44 -4.43 -2.49
CA ARG A 67 -4.13 -4.86 -2.93
C ARG A 67 -3.86 -4.59 -4.39
N ASP A 68 -4.83 -4.84 -5.24
CA ASP A 68 -4.63 -4.61 -6.66
C ASP A 68 -4.48 -3.12 -6.98
N GLU A 69 -5.20 -2.26 -6.28
CA GLU A 69 -5.03 -0.82 -6.47
C GLU A 69 -3.65 -0.37 -6.00
N LEU A 70 -3.21 -0.92 -4.88
CA LEU A 70 -1.90 -0.59 -4.36
C LEU A 70 -0.81 -1.01 -5.34
N LEU A 71 -0.94 -2.22 -5.88
CA LEU A 71 0.04 -2.70 -6.84
C LEU A 71 0.08 -1.84 -8.09
N GLN A 72 -1.08 -1.40 -8.57
CA GLN A 72 -1.13 -0.53 -9.73
C GLN A 72 -0.42 0.78 -9.46
N GLU A 73 -0.64 1.37 -8.29
CA GLU A 73 0.01 2.62 -7.94
C GLU A 73 1.52 2.46 -7.86
N LEU A 74 1.97 1.37 -7.29
CA LEU A 74 3.39 1.12 -7.17
C LEU A 74 4.05 0.98 -8.53
N VAL A 75 3.41 0.25 -9.43
CA VAL A 75 3.95 0.08 -10.77
C VAL A 75 3.98 1.40 -11.52
N LYS A 76 2.91 2.17 -11.41
CA LYS A 76 2.86 3.47 -12.07
C LYS A 76 3.95 4.40 -11.56
N HIS A 77 4.16 4.40 -10.26
CA HIS A 77 5.20 5.24 -9.68
C HIS A 77 6.58 4.82 -10.18
N TYR A 78 6.80 3.54 -10.29
CA TYR A 78 8.10 3.06 -10.73
C TYR A 78 8.37 3.45 -12.18
N LEU A 79 7.33 3.40 -13.01
CA LEU A 79 7.50 3.65 -14.44
C LEU A 79 7.51 5.13 -14.79
N PHE A 80 6.72 5.93 -14.07
CA PHE A 80 6.44 7.30 -14.52
C PHE A 80 6.87 8.40 -13.56
N SER A 81 7.46 8.06 -12.45
CA SER A 81 7.94 9.13 -11.56
C SER A 81 9.47 9.38 -11.68
#